data_7e38f88a1a115a5d6a9e09e48613fd55
#
_entry.id   7e38f88a1a115a5d6a9e09e48613fd55
#
_cell.length_a   1.000
_cell.length_b   1.000
_cell.length_c   1.000
_cell.angle_alpha   90.00
_cell.angle_beta   90.00
_cell.angle_gamma   90.00
#
_symmetry.space_group_name_H-M   'P 1'
#
loop_
_entity.id
_entity.type
_entity.pdbx_description
1 polymer ?
#
loop_
_entity_poly.entity_id
_entity_poly.type
_entity_poly.pdbx_seq_one_letter_code
_entity_poly.pdbx_strand_id
1 'polypeptide(L)' 'MNATSSLVKLQDVDTQLLEISELLGDLPVKVEELTKEEQQLKEDINQRKDRMKEIDLEISKKDLLVHELKSKIDKLKDQ' A
#
# COMPACT_ATOMS: atom_id res chain seq x y z
N MET A 1 -22.65 -36.87 -38.47
CA MET A 1 -21.56 -36.08 -37.83
C MET A 1 -20.34 -36.15 -38.71
N ASN A 2 -19.78 -35.01 -39.00
CA ASN A 2 -18.62 -34.92 -39.87
C ASN A 2 -17.34 -34.99 -38.99
N ALA A 3 -16.37 -35.78 -39.40
CA ALA A 3 -15.08 -35.91 -38.68
C ALA A 3 -14.37 -34.56 -38.50
N THR A 4 -14.51 -33.64 -39.47
CA THR A 4 -13.97 -32.30 -39.43
C THR A 4 -14.59 -31.48 -38.29
N SER A 5 -15.90 -31.58 -38.07
CA SER A 5 -16.58 -30.90 -36.96
C SER A 5 -16.10 -31.38 -35.59
N SER A 6 -15.87 -32.67 -35.45
CA SER A 6 -15.32 -33.26 -34.21
C SER A 6 -13.88 -32.81 -33.96
N LEU A 7 -13.06 -32.68 -34.97
CA LEU A 7 -11.69 -32.19 -34.89
C LEU A 7 -11.63 -30.71 -34.46
N VAL A 8 -12.52 -29.87 -35.03
CA VAL A 8 -12.61 -28.46 -34.66
C VAL A 8 -12.99 -28.31 -33.19
N LYS A 9 -13.98 -29.05 -32.71
CA LYS A 9 -14.38 -29.06 -31.32
C LYS A 9 -13.24 -29.49 -30.38
N LEU A 10 -12.48 -30.48 -30.77
CA LEU A 10 -11.34 -30.96 -30.00
C LEU A 10 -10.24 -29.91 -29.92
N GLN A 11 -9.95 -29.20 -31.01
CA GLN A 11 -9.00 -28.10 -31.04
C GLN A 11 -9.45 -26.94 -30.15
N ASP A 12 -10.74 -26.61 -30.15
CA ASP A 12 -11.30 -25.57 -29.30
C ASP A 12 -11.11 -25.92 -27.81
N VAL A 13 -11.37 -27.15 -27.42
CA VAL A 13 -11.17 -27.64 -26.06
C VAL A 13 -9.68 -27.57 -25.66
N ASP A 14 -8.80 -28.01 -26.55
CA ASP A 14 -7.36 -27.97 -26.31
C ASP A 14 -6.87 -26.52 -26.11
N THR A 15 -7.35 -25.59 -26.94
CA THR A 15 -7.03 -24.17 -26.83
C THR A 15 -7.50 -23.59 -25.49
N GLN A 16 -8.74 -23.93 -25.08
CA GLN A 16 -9.28 -23.49 -23.80
C GLN A 16 -8.49 -24.05 -22.62
N LEU A 17 -8.08 -25.31 -22.68
CA LEU A 17 -7.24 -25.92 -21.64
C LEU A 17 -5.89 -25.27 -21.54
N LEU A 18 -5.28 -24.90 -22.66
CA LEU A 18 -4.00 -24.19 -22.68
C LEU A 18 -4.13 -22.81 -22.06
N GLU A 19 -5.19 -22.06 -22.41
CA GLU A 19 -5.47 -20.74 -21.82
C GLU A 19 -5.66 -20.81 -20.31
N ILE A 20 -6.43 -21.81 -19.83
CA ILE A 20 -6.63 -22.03 -18.40
C ILE A 20 -5.31 -22.37 -17.71
N SER A 21 -4.49 -23.22 -18.31
CA SER A 21 -3.18 -23.60 -17.79
C SER A 21 -2.25 -22.38 -17.66
N GLU A 22 -2.24 -21.50 -18.66
CA GLU A 22 -1.47 -20.26 -18.63
C GLU A 22 -1.95 -19.32 -17.50
N LEU A 23 -3.26 -19.15 -17.36
CA LEU A 23 -3.85 -18.35 -16.29
C LEU A 23 -3.48 -18.90 -14.91
N LEU A 24 -3.56 -20.23 -14.73
CA LEU A 24 -3.18 -20.88 -13.49
C LEU A 24 -1.69 -20.74 -13.19
N GLY A 25 -0.85 -20.71 -14.23
CA GLY A 25 0.59 -20.46 -14.07
C GLY A 25 0.91 -19.03 -13.66
N ASP A 26 0.12 -18.05 -14.13
CA ASP A 26 0.31 -16.64 -13.82
C ASP A 26 -0.22 -16.25 -12.43
N LEU A 27 -1.22 -16.97 -11.89
CA LEU A 27 -1.81 -16.66 -10.60
C LEU A 27 -0.80 -16.65 -9.43
N PRO A 28 0.08 -17.64 -9.27
CA PRO A 28 1.07 -17.61 -8.20
C PRO A 28 2.01 -16.41 -8.27
N VAL A 29 2.40 -16.00 -9.47
CA VAL A 29 3.26 -14.84 -9.69
C VAL A 29 2.55 -13.56 -9.28
N LYS A 30 1.28 -13.40 -9.68
CA LYS A 30 0.46 -12.24 -9.29
C LYS A 30 0.23 -12.18 -7.79
N VAL A 31 -0.04 -13.32 -7.16
CA VAL A 31 -0.20 -13.39 -5.69
C VAL A 31 1.09 -12.97 -5.00
N GLU A 32 2.23 -13.41 -5.47
CA GLU A 32 3.53 -13.03 -4.93
C GLU A 32 3.79 -11.52 -5.06
N GLU A 33 3.50 -10.95 -6.24
CA GLU A 33 3.62 -9.52 -6.49
C GLU A 33 2.72 -8.70 -5.56
N LEU A 34 1.45 -9.10 -5.43
CA LEU A 34 0.50 -8.44 -4.54
C LEU A 34 0.91 -8.53 -3.07
N THR A 35 1.47 -9.66 -2.66
CA THR A 35 1.99 -9.84 -1.30
C THR A 35 3.15 -8.91 -1.03
N LYS A 36 4.05 -8.73 -1.98
CA LYS A 36 5.18 -7.80 -1.87
C LYS A 36 4.70 -6.35 -1.81
N GLU A 37 3.72 -5.99 -2.64
CA GLU A 37 3.13 -4.65 -2.61
C GLU A 37 2.44 -4.38 -1.28
N GLU A 38 1.70 -5.33 -0.75
CA GLU A 38 1.06 -5.22 0.57
C GLU A 38 2.10 -5.01 1.67
N GLN A 39 3.18 -5.76 1.64
CA GLN A 39 4.28 -5.63 2.60
C GLN A 39 4.91 -4.25 2.53
N GLN A 40 5.18 -3.75 1.33
CA GLN A 40 5.74 -2.42 1.12
C GLN A 40 4.80 -1.32 1.61
N LEU A 41 3.51 -1.45 1.34
CA LEU A 41 2.51 -0.50 1.83
C LEU A 41 2.42 -0.48 3.35
N LYS A 42 2.51 -1.64 4.00
CA LYS A 42 2.53 -1.73 5.47
C LYS A 42 3.75 -1.02 6.05
N GLU A 43 4.91 -1.20 5.47
CA GLU A 43 6.14 -0.53 5.87
C GLU A 43 6.03 0.99 5.71
N ASP A 44 5.50 1.44 4.56
CA ASP A 44 5.29 2.86 4.29
C ASP A 44 4.30 3.48 5.30
N ILE A 45 3.22 2.79 5.62
CA ILE A 45 2.26 3.25 6.61
C ILE A 45 2.90 3.39 7.99
N ASN A 46 3.71 2.41 8.39
CA ASN A 46 4.41 2.45 9.67
C ASN A 46 5.40 3.61 9.75
N GLN A 47 6.16 3.85 8.69
CA GLN A 47 7.09 4.99 8.61
C GLN A 47 6.34 6.33 8.71
N ARG A 48 5.21 6.45 8.03
CA ARG A 48 4.38 7.67 8.10
C ARG A 48 3.79 7.89 9.48
N LYS A 49 3.36 6.82 10.15
CA LYS A 49 2.88 6.91 11.54
C LYS A 49 3.97 7.39 12.49
N ASP A 50 5.17 6.86 12.35
CA ASP A 50 6.32 7.29 13.16
C ASP A 50 6.66 8.75 12.90
N ARG A 51 6.63 9.17 11.64
CA ARG A 51 6.85 10.57 11.26
C ARG A 51 5.78 11.50 11.85
N MET A 52 4.53 11.08 11.83
CA MET A 52 3.43 11.85 12.44
C MET A 52 3.63 12.02 13.94
N LYS A 53 4.08 11.00 14.65
CA LYS A 53 4.38 11.07 16.07
C LYS A 53 5.53 12.05 16.36
N GLU A 54 6.57 12.03 15.54
CA GLU A 54 7.68 12.98 15.65
C GLU A 54 7.21 14.42 15.46
N ILE A 55 6.40 14.67 14.44
CA ILE A 55 5.84 15.99 14.14
C ILE A 55 4.95 16.47 15.28
N ASP A 56 4.08 15.63 15.81
CA ASP A 56 3.22 15.96 16.94
C ASP A 56 4.04 16.33 18.17
N LEU A 57 5.12 15.61 18.42
CA LEU A 57 6.02 15.91 19.53
C LEU A 57 6.72 17.26 19.34
N GLU A 58 7.19 17.56 18.13
CA GLU A 58 7.79 18.84 17.79
C GLU A 58 6.80 20.01 17.97
N ILE A 59 5.56 19.82 17.53
CA ILE A 59 4.50 20.82 17.70
C ILE A 59 4.25 21.08 19.18
N SER A 60 4.15 20.04 19.98
CA SER A 60 3.94 20.18 21.43
C SER A 60 5.08 20.94 22.11
N LYS A 61 6.32 20.67 21.73
CA LYS A 61 7.50 21.38 22.26
C LYS A 61 7.50 22.85 21.87
N LYS A 62 7.16 23.16 20.62
CA LYS A 62 7.10 24.53 20.12
C LYS A 62 5.96 25.32 20.77
N ASP A 63 4.81 24.69 20.98
CA ASP A 63 3.69 25.30 21.69
C ASP A 63 4.08 25.66 23.12
N LEU A 64 4.76 24.78 23.80
CA LEU A 64 5.26 25.03 25.14
C LEU A 64 6.22 26.24 25.18
N LEU A 65 7.14 26.29 24.20
CA LEU A 65 8.06 27.42 24.06
C LEU A 65 7.32 28.74 23.81
N VAL A 66 6.31 28.72 22.95
CA VAL A 66 5.48 29.90 22.67
C VAL A 66 4.79 30.39 23.96
N HIS A 67 4.22 29.47 24.73
CA HIS A 67 3.56 29.78 25.99
C HIS A 67 4.56 30.40 27.01
N GLU A 68 5.75 29.84 27.14
CA GLU A 68 6.79 30.37 28.00
C GLU A 68 7.23 31.78 27.59
N LEU A 69 7.40 32.03 26.30
CA LEU A 69 7.76 33.32 25.75
C LEU A 69 6.66 34.37 25.99
N LYS A 70 5.41 34.00 25.75
CA LYS A 70 4.26 34.87 26.03
C LYS A 70 4.20 35.25 27.52
N SER A 71 4.40 34.28 28.39
CA SER A 71 4.42 34.48 29.81
C SER A 71 5.52 35.47 30.24
N LYS A 72 6.72 35.35 29.66
CA LYS A 72 7.84 36.27 29.89
C LYS A 72 7.54 37.67 29.38
N ILE A 73 6.95 37.81 28.22
CA ILE A 73 6.55 39.08 27.64
C ILE A 73 5.52 39.78 28.52
N ASP A 74 4.53 39.06 29.01
CA ASP A 74 3.51 39.62 29.91
C ASP A 74 4.09 40.11 31.22
N LYS A 75 5.03 39.37 31.81
CA LYS A 75 5.75 39.78 33.00
C LYS A 75 6.57 41.06 32.78
N LEU A 76 7.22 41.19 31.65
CA LEU A 76 7.99 42.36 31.28
C LEU A 76 7.10 43.58 31.06
N LYS A 77 5.90 43.42 30.52
CA LYS A 77 4.96 44.50 30.33
C LYS A 77 4.38 45.02 31.65
N ASP A 78 4.23 44.17 32.64
CA ASP A 78 3.69 44.54 33.95
C ASP A 78 4.72 45.24 34.85
N GLN A 79 5.96 45.19 34.47
CA GLN A 79 7.03 45.93 35.11
C GLN A 79 7.16 47.33 34.51
#